data_4e448776a18bddc8d40680df81bd83bb
#
_entry.id   4e448776a18bddc8d40680df81bd83bb
#
_cell.length_a   1.000
_cell.length_b   1.000
_cell.length_c   1.000
_cell.angle_alpha   90.00
_cell.angle_beta   90.00
_cell.angle_gamma   90.00
#
_symmetry.space_group_name_H-M   'P 1'
#
loop_
_entity.id
_entity.type
_entity.pdbx_description
1 polymer ?
#
loop_
_entity_poly.entity_id
_entity_poly.type
_entity_poly.pdbx_seq_one_letter_code
_entity_poly.pdbx_strand_id
1 'polypeptide(L)'
;MKQLKISKAFMLMESGPVVLITTNDGKKDNIMTISWTMVLDFTPVFAITTGEWNYSFAALRQQKECVISIPTVDMLDKVVGIGTCSGADTDKFTKFGLTPVKGRIVKAPLIKECLANIECKVTDIVKKHNIVVLEGVAAYFDTSCKEKRTVHAVGDGTFIVDGRKLSRKKMMASKIPNGI
;
A
#
# COMPACT_ATOMS: atom_id res chain seq x y z
N MET A 1 6.40 -11.87 -9.43
CA MET A 1 5.33 -10.88 -9.75
C MET A 1 5.41 -10.45 -11.21
N LYS A 2 4.27 -10.27 -11.86
CA LYS A 2 4.17 -9.66 -13.19
C LYS A 2 3.93 -8.17 -13.07
N GLN A 3 4.44 -7.39 -14.03
CA GLN A 3 4.14 -5.97 -14.09
C GLN A 3 2.66 -5.74 -14.39
N LEU A 4 2.01 -4.90 -13.60
CA LEU A 4 0.64 -4.45 -13.83
C LEU A 4 0.67 -3.13 -14.62
N LYS A 5 -0.26 -2.97 -15.58
CA LYS A 5 -0.43 -1.69 -16.28
C LYS A 5 -0.75 -0.60 -15.24
N ILE A 6 0.08 0.45 -15.19
CA ILE A 6 -0.01 1.45 -14.11
C ILE A 6 -1.39 2.13 -14.03
N SER A 7 -2.08 2.32 -15.16
CA SER A 7 -3.45 2.83 -15.20
C SER A 7 -4.48 1.97 -14.46
N LYS A 8 -4.13 0.74 -14.08
CA LYS A 8 -4.98 -0.15 -13.27
C LYS A 8 -4.61 -0.20 -11.80
N ALA A 9 -3.55 0.52 -11.39
CA ALA A 9 -3.07 0.47 -10.00
C ALA A 9 -4.10 0.99 -8.98
N PHE A 10 -4.92 1.99 -9.36
CA PHE A 10 -5.96 2.52 -8.48
C PHE A 10 -6.96 1.43 -8.02
N MET A 11 -7.26 0.43 -8.88
CA MET A 11 -8.18 -0.67 -8.54
C MET A 11 -7.70 -1.52 -7.36
N LEU A 12 -6.41 -1.49 -7.02
CA LEU A 12 -5.85 -2.16 -5.85
C LEU A 12 -6.18 -1.42 -4.54
N MET A 13 -6.48 -0.13 -4.65
CA MET A 13 -6.76 0.76 -3.53
C MET A 13 -8.23 1.17 -3.43
N GLU A 14 -9.03 0.94 -4.48
CA GLU A 14 -10.42 1.43 -4.61
C GLU A 14 -11.31 0.99 -3.45
N SER A 15 -11.13 -0.23 -2.95
CA SER A 15 -11.91 -0.76 -1.84
C SER A 15 -11.45 -0.23 -0.47
N GLY A 16 -10.38 0.58 -0.40
CA GLY A 16 -9.83 1.09 0.85
C GLY A 16 -9.20 0.01 1.74
N PRO A 17 -8.34 -0.87 1.20
CA PRO A 17 -7.74 -1.93 2.00
C PRO A 17 -6.75 -1.38 3.02
N VAL A 18 -6.51 -2.15 4.09
CA VAL A 18 -5.32 -1.96 4.92
C VAL A 18 -4.10 -2.30 4.09
N VAL A 19 -3.10 -1.42 4.11
CA VAL A 19 -1.88 -1.56 3.32
C VAL A 19 -0.63 -1.52 4.19
N LEU A 20 0.47 -2.05 3.64
CA LEU A 20 1.81 -1.88 4.19
C LEU A 20 2.54 -0.83 3.34
N ILE A 21 3.09 0.19 4.01
CA ILE A 21 3.90 1.21 3.36
C ILE A 21 5.36 0.95 3.70
N THR A 22 6.16 0.66 2.70
CA THR A 22 7.62 0.55 2.89
C THR A 22 8.29 1.88 2.55
N THR A 23 9.34 2.17 3.29
CA THR A 23 10.19 3.36 3.12
C THR A 23 11.66 2.96 3.22
N ASN A 24 12.55 3.77 2.65
CA ASN A 24 13.98 3.68 2.83
C ASN A 24 14.51 5.06 3.21
N ASP A 25 15.30 5.18 4.27
CA ASP A 25 15.86 6.46 4.74
C ASP A 25 17.24 6.77 4.15
N GLY A 26 17.70 5.95 3.20
CA GLY A 26 19.04 5.98 2.62
C GLY A 26 20.01 4.99 3.27
N LYS A 27 19.64 4.39 4.41
CA LYS A 27 20.47 3.42 5.15
C LYS A 27 19.68 2.15 5.48
N LYS A 28 18.41 2.30 5.83
CA LYS A 28 17.57 1.23 6.38
C LYS A 28 16.19 1.23 5.72
N ASP A 29 15.70 0.03 5.44
CA ASP A 29 14.32 -0.20 5.04
C ASP A 29 13.42 -0.27 6.26
N ASN A 30 12.19 0.21 6.14
CA ASN A 30 11.18 0.07 7.18
C ASN A 30 9.79 -0.15 6.58
N ILE A 31 8.87 -0.65 7.41
CA ILE A 31 7.47 -0.92 7.05
C ILE A 31 6.56 -0.27 8.11
N MET A 32 5.46 0.32 7.68
CA MET A 32 4.35 0.71 8.55
C MET A 32 3.02 0.19 8.00
N THR A 33 2.07 -0.08 8.89
CA THR A 33 0.69 -0.41 8.52
C THR A 33 -0.13 0.86 8.43
N ILE A 34 -0.92 1.02 7.36
CA ILE A 34 -1.83 2.13 7.15
C ILE A 34 -3.21 1.59 6.78
N SER A 35 -4.24 2.01 7.51
CA SER A 35 -5.65 1.72 7.22
C SER A 35 -6.42 2.92 6.65
N TRP A 36 -5.87 4.11 6.76
CA TRP A 36 -6.49 5.32 6.21
C TRP A 36 -5.91 5.64 4.85
N THR A 37 -6.59 5.12 3.82
CA THR A 37 -6.18 5.20 2.42
C THR A 37 -7.33 5.72 1.57
N MET A 38 -7.02 6.38 0.47
CA MET A 38 -8.00 6.88 -0.48
C MET A 38 -7.43 6.90 -1.90
N VAL A 39 -8.25 6.51 -2.89
CA VAL A 39 -8.01 6.82 -4.30
C VAL A 39 -8.47 8.25 -4.57
N LEU A 40 -7.66 9.04 -5.23
CA LEU A 40 -7.98 10.44 -5.56
C LEU A 40 -8.50 10.61 -6.98
N ASP A 41 -8.11 9.73 -7.91
CA ASP A 41 -8.50 9.78 -9.30
C ASP A 41 -8.39 8.39 -9.94
N PHE A 42 -8.95 8.19 -11.13
CA PHE A 42 -8.71 7.03 -12.00
C PHE A 42 -7.27 6.93 -12.50
N THR A 43 -6.49 7.99 -12.40
CA THR A 43 -5.04 7.97 -12.50
C THR A 43 -4.46 7.32 -11.25
N PRO A 44 -3.21 6.84 -11.25
CA PRO A 44 -2.62 6.18 -10.09
C PRO A 44 -2.21 7.18 -8.98
N VAL A 45 -3.17 8.02 -8.55
CA VAL A 45 -2.98 9.00 -7.49
C VAL A 45 -3.76 8.58 -6.25
N PHE A 46 -3.06 8.52 -5.12
CA PHE A 46 -3.56 8.01 -3.84
C PHE A 46 -3.31 9.02 -2.73
N ALA A 47 -4.08 8.93 -1.66
CA ALA A 47 -3.78 9.58 -0.40
C ALA A 47 -3.67 8.54 0.72
N ILE A 48 -2.75 8.79 1.65
CA ILE A 48 -2.66 8.09 2.92
C ILE A 48 -2.60 9.11 4.06
N THR A 49 -3.13 8.74 5.22
CA THR A 49 -2.99 9.57 6.41
C THR A 49 -1.85 9.02 7.27
N THR A 50 -0.81 9.81 7.45
CA THR A 50 0.34 9.52 8.32
C THR A 50 1.05 10.82 8.71
N GLY A 51 1.79 10.80 9.82
CA GLY A 51 2.45 11.99 10.34
C GLY A 51 3.63 11.66 11.25
N GLU A 52 4.10 12.66 12.01
CA GLU A 52 5.30 12.56 12.84
C GLU A 52 5.22 11.52 13.96
N TRP A 53 4.02 11.00 14.27
CA TRP A 53 3.83 9.86 15.19
C TRP A 53 4.30 8.52 14.62
N ASN A 54 4.52 8.42 13.31
CA ASN A 54 5.04 7.23 12.65
C ASN A 54 6.52 7.39 12.30
N TYR A 55 7.35 6.46 12.74
CA TYR A 55 8.80 6.45 12.46
C TYR A 55 9.13 6.57 10.96
N SER A 56 8.36 5.91 10.08
CA SER A 56 8.54 5.97 8.62
C SER A 56 8.30 7.35 8.01
N PHE A 57 7.58 8.26 8.70
CA PHE A 57 7.19 9.56 8.13
C PHE A 57 8.39 10.44 7.81
N ALA A 58 9.45 10.39 8.62
CA ALA A 58 10.68 11.14 8.38
C ALA A 58 11.33 10.73 7.04
N ALA A 59 11.47 9.41 6.80
CA ALA A 59 11.99 8.87 5.55
C ALA A 59 11.10 9.25 4.36
N LEU A 60 9.78 9.12 4.49
CA LEU A 60 8.80 9.45 3.46
C LEU A 60 8.88 10.94 3.07
N ARG A 61 9.01 11.84 4.06
CA ARG A 61 9.17 13.27 3.84
C ARG A 61 10.50 13.62 3.17
N GLN A 62 11.59 12.96 3.57
CA GLN A 62 12.93 13.25 3.08
C GLN A 62 13.18 12.67 1.68
N GLN A 63 12.86 11.40 1.47
CA GLN A 63 13.15 10.68 0.22
C GLN A 63 12.08 10.91 -0.85
N LYS A 64 10.88 11.37 -0.47
CA LYS A 64 9.75 11.64 -1.37
C LYS A 64 9.34 10.42 -2.19
N GLU A 65 9.46 9.23 -1.60
CA GLU A 65 9.10 7.97 -2.25
C GLU A 65 8.74 6.89 -1.23
N CYS A 66 7.95 5.93 -1.67
CA CYS A 66 7.59 4.75 -0.90
C CYS A 66 7.06 3.64 -1.82
N VAL A 67 6.74 2.49 -1.23
CA VAL A 67 5.93 1.46 -1.91
C VAL A 67 4.66 1.22 -1.10
N ILE A 68 3.51 1.19 -1.78
CA ILE A 68 2.26 0.67 -1.24
C ILE A 68 2.21 -0.82 -1.55
N SER A 69 2.25 -1.66 -0.53
CA SER A 69 2.12 -3.11 -0.66
C SER A 69 0.75 -3.55 -0.16
N ILE A 70 0.06 -4.38 -0.93
CA ILE A 70 -1.30 -4.87 -0.66
C ILE A 70 -1.20 -6.28 -0.05
N PRO A 71 -1.34 -6.43 1.27
CA PRO A 71 -1.37 -7.74 1.91
C PRO A 71 -2.71 -8.41 1.69
N THR A 72 -2.74 -9.73 1.86
CA THR A 72 -3.95 -10.55 1.85
C THR A 72 -4.39 -10.92 3.27
N VAL A 73 -5.59 -11.44 3.44
CA VAL A 73 -6.16 -11.78 4.75
C VAL A 73 -5.30 -12.76 5.56
N ASP A 74 -4.62 -13.67 4.90
CA ASP A 74 -3.70 -14.64 5.55
C ASP A 74 -2.43 -13.99 6.14
N MET A 75 -2.17 -12.72 5.80
CA MET A 75 -1.10 -11.92 6.41
C MET A 75 -1.58 -11.05 7.59
N LEU A 76 -2.85 -11.14 8.03
CA LEU A 76 -3.45 -10.21 8.99
C LEU A 76 -2.63 -10.07 10.28
N ASP A 77 -2.17 -11.18 10.87
CA ASP A 77 -1.37 -11.14 12.11
C ASP A 77 -0.06 -10.38 11.92
N LYS A 78 0.59 -10.53 10.76
CA LYS A 78 1.79 -9.76 10.41
C LYS A 78 1.47 -8.28 10.24
N VAL A 79 0.37 -7.96 9.54
CA VAL A 79 -0.10 -6.58 9.32
C VAL A 79 -0.35 -5.86 10.65
N VAL A 80 -1.05 -6.50 11.58
CA VAL A 80 -1.29 -5.97 12.92
C VAL A 80 0.02 -5.84 13.71
N GLY A 81 0.85 -6.88 13.70
CA GLY A 81 2.15 -6.87 14.38
C GLY A 81 3.08 -5.75 13.91
N ILE A 82 3.14 -5.48 12.60
CA ILE A 82 3.90 -4.37 12.01
C ILE A 82 3.39 -3.02 12.52
N GLY A 83 2.07 -2.87 12.66
CA GLY A 83 1.44 -1.64 13.15
C GLY A 83 1.65 -1.40 14.65
N THR A 84 1.94 -2.44 15.43
CA THR A 84 2.06 -2.37 16.91
C THR A 84 3.50 -2.23 17.41
N CYS A 85 4.50 -2.13 16.54
CA CYS A 85 5.90 -1.90 16.93
C CYS A 85 6.54 -0.80 16.09
N SER A 86 7.63 -0.20 16.62
CA SER A 86 8.35 0.87 15.95
C SER A 86 9.52 0.34 15.12
N GLY A 87 9.76 0.96 13.95
CA GLY A 87 10.97 0.72 13.16
C GLY A 87 12.22 1.37 13.75
N ALA A 88 12.08 2.18 14.81
CA ALA A 88 13.21 2.77 15.51
C ALA A 88 14.08 1.70 16.17
N ASP A 89 13.43 0.69 16.74
CA ASP A 89 14.03 -0.37 17.57
C ASP A 89 13.86 -1.79 17.01
N THR A 90 13.06 -1.93 15.94
CA THR A 90 12.70 -3.25 15.39
C THR A 90 13.02 -3.33 13.91
N ASP A 91 13.77 -4.35 13.50
CA ASP A 91 13.81 -4.80 12.11
C ASP A 91 12.55 -5.59 11.80
N LYS A 92 11.58 -4.90 11.22
CA LYS A 92 10.26 -5.47 10.95
C LYS A 92 10.26 -6.51 9.82
N PHE A 93 11.16 -6.38 8.84
CA PHE A 93 11.29 -7.40 7.78
C PHE A 93 11.69 -8.75 8.38
N THR A 94 12.75 -8.77 9.17
CA THR A 94 13.21 -9.98 9.86
C THR A 94 12.19 -10.49 10.85
N LYS A 95 11.64 -9.61 11.73
CA LYS A 95 10.73 -10.01 12.80
C LYS A 95 9.46 -10.69 12.28
N PHE A 96 8.90 -10.21 11.17
CA PHE A 96 7.65 -10.75 10.61
C PHE A 96 7.87 -11.70 9.43
N GLY A 97 9.13 -12.07 9.14
CA GLY A 97 9.46 -12.99 8.06
C GLY A 97 8.95 -12.50 6.71
N LEU A 98 9.24 -11.23 6.38
CA LEU A 98 8.93 -10.62 5.10
C LEU A 98 10.20 -10.45 4.27
N THR A 99 10.09 -10.69 2.97
CA THR A 99 11.21 -10.61 2.03
C THR A 99 11.20 -9.29 1.28
N PRO A 100 12.13 -8.37 1.54
CA PRO A 100 12.27 -7.16 0.75
C PRO A 100 12.79 -7.51 -0.66
N VAL A 101 12.15 -6.93 -1.67
CA VAL A 101 12.58 -7.06 -3.07
C VAL A 101 12.88 -5.68 -3.61
N LYS A 102 14.04 -5.50 -4.24
CA LYS A 102 14.45 -4.20 -4.80
C LYS A 102 13.42 -3.67 -5.78
N GLY A 103 12.98 -2.43 -5.60
CA GLY A 103 12.15 -1.69 -6.54
C GLY A 103 12.92 -1.39 -7.84
N ARG A 104 12.19 -1.04 -8.89
CA ARG A 104 12.81 -0.64 -10.18
C ARG A 104 12.97 0.87 -10.28
N ILE A 105 12.13 1.64 -9.63
CA ILE A 105 12.05 3.11 -9.76
C ILE A 105 12.37 3.80 -8.44
N VAL A 106 11.91 3.23 -7.31
CA VAL A 106 12.13 3.79 -5.98
C VAL A 106 13.10 2.93 -5.16
N LYS A 107 13.75 3.54 -4.14
CA LYS A 107 14.65 2.82 -3.24
C LYS A 107 13.93 1.96 -2.22
N ALA A 108 12.72 2.39 -1.82
CA ALA A 108 11.89 1.61 -0.92
C ALA A 108 11.59 0.22 -1.50
N PRO A 109 11.69 -0.87 -0.72
CA PRO A 109 11.53 -2.21 -1.24
C PRO A 109 10.06 -2.59 -1.46
N LEU A 110 9.80 -3.45 -2.44
CA LEU A 110 8.58 -4.23 -2.56
C LEU A 110 8.57 -5.31 -1.47
N ILE A 111 7.39 -5.81 -1.11
CA ILE A 111 7.23 -6.99 -0.24
C ILE A 111 6.83 -8.18 -1.10
N LYS A 112 7.66 -9.23 -1.12
CA LYS A 112 7.44 -10.41 -1.95
C LYS A 112 6.13 -11.14 -1.66
N GLU A 113 5.75 -11.23 -0.39
CA GLU A 113 4.58 -11.96 0.10
C GLU A 113 3.26 -11.24 -0.17
N CYS A 114 3.30 -9.95 -0.52
CA CYS A 114 2.09 -9.20 -0.81
C CYS A 114 1.50 -9.52 -2.19
N LEU A 115 0.17 -9.48 -2.28
CA LEU A 115 -0.60 -9.66 -3.51
C LEU A 115 -0.18 -8.69 -4.61
N ALA A 116 0.09 -7.45 -4.22
CA ALA A 116 0.50 -6.41 -5.14
C ALA A 116 1.43 -5.40 -4.44
N ASN A 117 2.21 -4.67 -5.26
CA ASN A 117 3.07 -3.60 -4.83
C ASN A 117 2.98 -2.45 -5.83
N ILE A 118 2.90 -1.21 -5.34
CA ILE A 118 2.87 0.02 -6.16
C ILE A 118 4.03 0.90 -5.71
N GLU A 119 5.01 1.12 -6.58
CA GLU A 119 6.07 2.09 -6.36
C GLU A 119 5.48 3.50 -6.52
N CYS A 120 5.72 4.38 -5.55
CA CYS A 120 5.10 5.69 -5.49
C CYS A 120 6.11 6.82 -5.25
N LYS A 121 5.82 7.99 -5.83
CA LYS A 121 6.45 9.27 -5.49
C LYS A 121 5.49 10.11 -4.64
N VAL A 122 6.04 10.82 -3.66
CA VAL A 122 5.27 11.81 -2.88
C VAL A 122 5.17 13.09 -3.67
N THR A 123 3.95 13.47 -4.06
CA THR A 123 3.69 14.70 -4.83
C THR A 123 3.31 15.86 -3.93
N ASP A 124 2.64 15.59 -2.80
CA ASP A 124 2.27 16.62 -1.83
C ASP A 124 2.16 16.06 -0.41
N ILE A 125 2.27 16.95 0.58
CA ILE A 125 2.04 16.66 2.01
C ILE A 125 1.19 17.77 2.59
N VAL A 126 -0.10 17.51 2.78
CA VAL A 126 -1.06 18.44 3.37
C VAL A 126 -0.92 18.38 4.90
N LYS A 127 0.03 19.14 5.45
CA LYS A 127 0.42 19.08 6.88
C LYS A 127 -0.75 19.26 7.84
N LYS A 128 -1.68 20.19 7.53
CA LYS A 128 -2.85 20.47 8.38
C LYS A 128 -3.71 19.22 8.67
N HIS A 129 -3.72 18.25 7.74
CA HIS A 129 -4.56 17.07 7.82
C HIS A 129 -3.75 15.77 7.85
N ASN A 130 -2.41 15.86 7.91
CA ASN A 130 -1.50 14.70 7.88
C ASN A 130 -1.75 13.77 6.67
N ILE A 131 -2.13 14.36 5.52
CA ILE A 131 -2.37 13.64 4.28
C ILE A 131 -1.10 13.69 3.44
N VAL A 132 -0.66 12.53 2.97
CA VAL A 132 0.41 12.39 2.00
C VAL A 132 -0.20 11.96 0.68
N VAL A 133 0.02 12.75 -0.36
CA VAL A 133 -0.42 12.46 -1.73
C VAL A 133 0.68 11.72 -2.47
N LEU A 134 0.31 10.60 -3.07
CA LEU A 134 1.22 9.65 -3.70
C LEU A 134 0.82 9.44 -5.16
N GLU A 135 1.78 9.54 -6.06
CA GLU A 135 1.64 9.16 -7.46
C GLU A 135 2.30 7.79 -7.69
N GLY A 136 1.52 6.81 -8.15
CA GLY A 136 2.03 5.50 -8.54
C GLY A 136 2.81 5.57 -9.84
N VAL A 137 4.06 5.10 -9.82
CA VAL A 137 4.95 5.14 -11.00
C VAL A 137 5.23 3.75 -11.60
N ALA A 138 5.03 2.68 -10.83
CA ALA A 138 5.04 1.30 -11.31
C ALA A 138 4.15 0.43 -10.40
N ALA A 139 3.57 -0.62 -10.97
CA ALA A 139 2.76 -1.55 -10.20
C ALA A 139 3.04 -3.00 -10.61
N TYR A 140 2.97 -3.90 -9.62
CA TYR A 140 3.22 -5.33 -9.78
C TYR A 140 2.11 -6.11 -9.08
N PHE A 141 1.70 -7.21 -9.67
CA PHE A 141 0.66 -8.09 -9.14
C PHE A 141 1.14 -9.53 -9.16
N ASP A 142 0.96 -10.25 -8.05
CA ASP A 142 1.27 -11.67 -7.98
C ASP A 142 0.09 -12.51 -8.46
N THR A 143 0.21 -13.00 -9.70
CA THR A 143 -0.81 -13.85 -10.31
C THR A 143 -0.85 -15.27 -9.72
N SER A 144 0.20 -15.69 -9.01
CA SER A 144 0.30 -17.01 -8.38
C SER A 144 -0.32 -17.05 -6.98
N CYS A 145 -0.57 -15.88 -6.38
CA CYS A 145 -1.19 -15.78 -5.08
C CYS A 145 -2.61 -16.37 -5.13
N LYS A 146 -2.86 -17.40 -4.30
CA LYS A 146 -4.15 -18.10 -4.24
C LYS A 146 -5.19 -17.27 -3.48
N GLU A 147 -4.82 -16.74 -2.32
CA GLU A 147 -5.67 -15.82 -1.55
C GLU A 147 -5.56 -14.42 -2.16
N LYS A 148 -6.70 -13.79 -2.44
CA LYS A 148 -6.76 -12.44 -3.04
C LYS A 148 -7.65 -11.49 -2.26
N ARG A 149 -8.25 -11.97 -1.15
CA ARG A 149 -9.09 -11.13 -0.31
C ARG A 149 -8.21 -10.22 0.53
N THR A 150 -8.57 -8.96 0.55
CA THR A 150 -7.94 -7.94 1.40
C THR A 150 -8.78 -7.73 2.66
N VAL A 151 -8.31 -6.89 3.56
CA VAL A 151 -8.99 -6.58 4.82
C VAL A 151 -9.17 -5.08 4.98
N HIS A 152 -10.24 -4.70 5.70
CA HIS A 152 -10.58 -3.32 6.02
C HIS A 152 -10.64 -3.19 7.54
N ALA A 153 -9.93 -2.21 8.10
CA ALA A 153 -9.97 -1.95 9.53
C ALA A 153 -11.28 -1.25 9.92
N VAL A 154 -11.91 -1.70 10.99
CA VAL A 154 -13.11 -1.06 11.57
C VAL A 154 -12.73 0.07 12.53
N GLY A 155 -11.54 0.00 13.16
CA GLY A 155 -11.04 1.02 14.06
C GLY A 155 -11.03 0.62 15.54
N ASP A 156 -11.66 -0.48 15.88
CA ASP A 156 -11.76 -1.02 17.25
C ASP A 156 -10.92 -2.29 17.46
N GLY A 157 -10.02 -2.58 16.52
CA GLY A 157 -9.21 -3.81 16.52
C GLY A 157 -9.85 -4.96 15.76
N THR A 158 -11.03 -4.75 15.16
CA THR A 158 -11.66 -5.72 14.27
C THR A 158 -11.42 -5.39 12.80
N PHE A 159 -11.57 -6.39 11.94
CA PHE A 159 -11.35 -6.28 10.50
C PHE A 159 -12.48 -6.96 9.73
N ILE A 160 -12.85 -6.35 8.60
CA ILE A 160 -13.76 -6.93 7.62
C ILE A 160 -12.93 -7.51 6.49
N VAL A 161 -13.24 -8.73 6.07
CA VAL A 161 -12.60 -9.40 4.94
C VAL A 161 -13.44 -9.21 3.69
N ASP A 162 -12.79 -9.01 2.54
CA ASP A 162 -13.47 -8.94 1.24
C ASP A 162 -14.41 -10.13 1.03
N GLY A 163 -15.63 -9.83 0.61
CA GLY A 163 -16.65 -10.82 0.31
C GLY A 163 -16.76 -11.13 -1.18
N ARG A 164 -17.96 -11.54 -1.61
CA ARG A 164 -18.28 -11.91 -2.98
C ARG A 164 -18.27 -10.69 -3.91
N LYS A 165 -17.50 -10.75 -5.01
CA LYS A 165 -17.51 -9.73 -6.07
C LYS A 165 -18.79 -9.80 -6.91
N LEU A 166 -19.44 -8.66 -7.09
CA LEU A 166 -20.64 -8.48 -7.91
C LEU A 166 -20.32 -7.56 -9.09
N SER A 167 -20.40 -8.07 -10.32
CA SER A 167 -20.12 -7.25 -11.51
C SER A 167 -21.35 -6.43 -11.95
N ARG A 168 -21.15 -5.15 -12.22
CA ARG A 168 -22.11 -4.22 -12.84
C ARG A 168 -21.46 -3.46 -14.00
N LYS A 169 -20.42 -4.02 -14.60
CA LYS A 169 -19.62 -3.37 -15.66
C LYS A 169 -20.46 -2.82 -16.81
N LYS A 170 -21.49 -3.58 -17.26
CA LYS A 170 -22.37 -3.13 -18.35
C LYS A 170 -23.13 -1.84 -17.99
N MET A 171 -23.62 -1.74 -16.76
CA MET A 171 -24.34 -0.55 -16.29
C MET A 171 -23.42 0.66 -16.10
N MET A 172 -22.17 0.42 -15.77
CA MET A 172 -21.15 1.44 -15.51
C MET A 172 -20.27 1.77 -16.74
N ALA A 173 -20.55 1.22 -17.91
CA ALA A 173 -19.65 1.34 -19.08
C ALA A 173 -19.32 2.79 -19.45
N SER A 174 -20.28 3.73 -19.31
CA SER A 174 -20.07 5.17 -19.59
C SER A 174 -19.22 5.90 -18.53
N LYS A 175 -18.94 5.28 -17.40
CA LYS A 175 -18.18 5.87 -16.27
C LYS A 175 -16.81 5.22 -16.07
N ILE A 176 -16.58 4.07 -16.69
CA ILE A 176 -15.29 3.36 -16.58
C ILE A 176 -14.37 3.95 -17.67
N PRO A 177 -13.17 4.41 -17.31
CA PRO A 177 -12.22 4.93 -18.30
C PRO A 177 -11.81 3.87 -19.33
N ASN A 178 -11.53 4.30 -20.54
CA ASN A 178 -11.06 3.41 -21.60
C ASN A 178 -9.76 2.71 -21.19
N GLY A 179 -9.73 1.39 -21.36
CA GLY A 179 -8.54 0.57 -21.07
C GLY A 179 -8.42 0.03 -19.64
N ILE A 180 -9.47 0.24 -18.80
CA ILE A 180 -9.59 -0.37 -17.46
C ILE A 180 -10.30 -1.72 -17.55
#